data_159682ff8126addd905113f56390ad90
#
_entry.id   159682ff8126addd905113f56390ad90
#
_cell.length_a   1.000
_cell.length_b   1.000
_cell.length_c   1.000
_cell.angle_alpha   90.00
_cell.angle_beta   90.00
_cell.angle_gamma   90.00
#
_symmetry.space_group_name_H-M   'P 1'
#
loop_
_entity.id
_entity.type
_entity.pdbx_description
1 polymer ?
#
loop_
_entity_poly.entity_id
_entity_poly.type
_entity_poly.pdbx_seq_one_letter_code
_entity_poly.pdbx_strand_id
1 'polypeptide(L)'
;HTAQADFTTPLGSSKKHTFSTGLKFIGRHNYSDSKNYVYDGTEFVYTPEGSLEYDFYNNIGAAYAEYSCIFGKFSLKAGARYEHTWQRVTYAEGQGENFKLNYGNLIPSGSLQYNIGAQQNIGLTYNMRISRPGITYLNPYVDISDPTAKTYGNTDLEAETGHNISLVYNYFSPKWILSLSLRQGFTGNGISQYSFFDKDNLLNTTYGNVVRTSTTGLNAFVTWIPGQKTRVIFNGSTGYNDIRSEVLKQQNCGLDYSILLGLQQTLPWDLRLSLNAFGAGSSVTLQGRASGMAIGTLGLTKSFLDDKLSLSLNGVSHLTGGKGLKIESITEGPDFTSRMSTIVPVRMLTFTLSFTFGKQSNISVKSARKTIESDVQLNSQSLGESLGTMLQL
;
A
#
# COMPACT_ATOMS: atom_id res chain seq x y z
N HIS A 1 -20.00 4.11 -6.31
CA HIS A 1 -20.39 5.49 -6.59
C HIS A 1 -19.63 6.43 -5.68
N THR A 2 -19.08 7.53 -6.22
CA THR A 2 -18.42 8.57 -5.43
C THR A 2 -18.93 9.94 -5.86
N ALA A 3 -19.31 10.75 -4.88
CA ALA A 3 -19.67 12.15 -5.05
C ALA A 3 -18.77 13.00 -4.14
N GLN A 4 -18.26 14.12 -4.66
CA GLN A 4 -17.41 15.04 -3.89
C GLN A 4 -17.68 16.49 -4.32
N ALA A 5 -17.74 17.38 -3.35
CA ALA A 5 -17.84 18.81 -3.54
C ALA A 5 -16.75 19.51 -2.70
N ASP A 6 -15.94 20.32 -3.37
CA ASP A 6 -14.83 21.07 -2.74
C ASP A 6 -15.04 22.55 -2.94
N PHE A 7 -14.81 23.32 -1.88
CA PHE A 7 -14.77 24.76 -1.92
C PHE A 7 -13.44 25.26 -1.33
N THR A 8 -12.77 26.13 -2.05
CA THR A 8 -11.51 26.74 -1.62
C THR A 8 -11.57 28.24 -1.87
N THR A 9 -11.27 29.03 -0.86
CA THR A 9 -11.26 30.48 -0.94
C THR A 9 -10.00 31.07 -0.30
N PRO A 10 -9.34 32.03 -0.94
CA PRO A 10 -8.33 32.83 -0.28
C PRO A 10 -9.00 33.80 0.70
N LEU A 11 -8.38 33.97 1.87
CA LEU A 11 -8.84 34.90 2.89
C LEU A 11 -7.94 36.13 2.86
N GLY A 12 -8.59 37.30 2.77
CA GLY A 12 -7.91 38.61 2.72
C GLY A 12 -7.26 38.93 1.37
N SER A 13 -6.81 40.16 1.20
CA SER A 13 -6.25 40.69 -0.04
C SER A 13 -4.86 40.12 -0.38
N SER A 14 -4.11 39.67 0.62
CA SER A 14 -2.74 39.15 0.42
C SER A 14 -2.68 37.72 -0.16
N LYS A 15 -3.82 37.02 -0.21
CA LYS A 15 -3.93 35.61 -0.62
C LYS A 15 -2.96 34.64 0.09
N LYS A 16 -2.40 35.08 1.23
CA LYS A 16 -1.49 34.25 2.05
C LYS A 16 -2.23 33.28 2.95
N HIS A 17 -3.50 33.44 3.08
CA HIS A 17 -4.41 32.61 3.89
C HIS A 17 -5.41 31.96 2.95
N THR A 18 -5.62 30.66 3.11
CA THR A 18 -6.57 29.92 2.29
C THR A 18 -7.39 29.01 3.21
N PHE A 19 -8.68 29.01 3.00
CA PHE A 19 -9.60 28.09 3.66
C PHE A 19 -10.18 27.15 2.61
N SER A 20 -10.14 25.86 2.90
CA SER A 20 -10.69 24.79 2.06
C SER A 20 -11.67 23.96 2.89
N THR A 21 -12.80 23.63 2.32
CA THR A 21 -13.78 22.71 2.93
C THR A 21 -14.41 21.85 1.87
N GLY A 22 -14.98 20.74 2.25
CA GLY A 22 -15.65 19.87 1.30
C GLY A 22 -16.43 18.76 1.95
N LEU A 23 -17.28 18.15 1.13
CA LEU A 23 -18.07 16.97 1.45
C LEU A 23 -17.74 15.86 0.48
N LYS A 24 -17.70 14.64 0.97
CA LYS A 24 -17.47 13.45 0.13
C LYS A 24 -18.38 12.33 0.58
N PHE A 25 -18.97 11.65 -0.40
CA PHE A 25 -19.71 10.43 -0.19
C PHE A 25 -19.12 9.33 -1.07
N ILE A 26 -18.93 8.15 -0.50
CA ILE A 26 -18.48 6.94 -1.20
C ILE A 26 -19.48 5.84 -0.89
N GLY A 27 -20.12 5.29 -1.93
CA GLY A 27 -20.98 4.12 -1.82
C GLY A 27 -20.37 2.95 -2.59
N ARG A 28 -20.14 1.83 -1.90
CA ARG A 28 -19.61 0.59 -2.47
C ARG A 28 -20.61 -0.53 -2.22
N HIS A 29 -20.87 -1.32 -3.26
CA HIS A 29 -21.62 -2.54 -3.18
C HIS A 29 -20.79 -3.66 -3.81
N ASN A 30 -20.54 -4.70 -3.04
CA ASN A 30 -19.88 -5.91 -3.49
C ASN A 30 -20.84 -7.08 -3.29
N TYR A 31 -21.01 -7.86 -4.34
CA TYR A 31 -21.75 -9.11 -4.33
C TYR A 31 -20.79 -10.26 -4.56
N SER A 32 -20.97 -11.33 -3.84
CA SER A 32 -20.22 -12.58 -4.02
C SER A 32 -21.16 -13.76 -4.03
N ASP A 33 -20.99 -14.65 -4.98
CA ASP A 33 -21.64 -15.96 -5.07
C ASP A 33 -20.54 -17.01 -5.30
N SER A 34 -20.25 -17.79 -4.27
CA SER A 34 -19.25 -18.86 -4.28
C SER A 34 -19.92 -20.19 -3.98
N LYS A 35 -19.85 -21.12 -4.94
CA LYS A 35 -20.46 -22.44 -4.83
C LYS A 35 -19.41 -23.51 -4.68
N ASN A 36 -19.55 -24.32 -3.64
CA ASN A 36 -18.69 -25.46 -3.39
C ASN A 36 -19.34 -26.75 -3.88
N TYR A 37 -18.53 -27.60 -4.50
CA TYR A 37 -18.94 -28.90 -4.98
C TYR A 37 -17.94 -29.95 -4.49
N VAL A 38 -18.43 -31.02 -3.93
CA VAL A 38 -17.62 -32.17 -3.50
C VAL A 38 -17.85 -33.34 -4.44
N TYR A 39 -16.77 -33.98 -4.89
CA TYR A 39 -16.86 -35.16 -5.72
C TYR A 39 -17.22 -36.37 -4.84
N ASP A 40 -18.37 -37.04 -5.10
CA ASP A 40 -18.86 -38.17 -4.32
C ASP A 40 -18.33 -39.54 -4.81
N GLY A 41 -17.50 -39.55 -5.84
CA GLY A 41 -17.00 -40.73 -6.52
C GLY A 41 -17.64 -40.96 -7.90
N THR A 42 -18.73 -40.27 -8.23
CA THR A 42 -19.46 -40.34 -9.51
C THR A 42 -19.63 -38.97 -10.15
N GLU A 43 -20.00 -37.99 -9.36
CA GLU A 43 -20.26 -36.62 -9.84
C GLU A 43 -19.88 -35.55 -8.80
N PHE A 44 -19.86 -34.29 -9.23
CA PHE A 44 -19.66 -33.16 -8.34
C PHE A 44 -21.01 -32.76 -7.72
N VAL A 45 -21.19 -32.99 -6.43
CA VAL A 45 -22.40 -32.67 -5.67
C VAL A 45 -22.23 -31.31 -4.99
N TYR A 46 -23.23 -30.46 -5.18
CA TYR A 46 -23.27 -29.17 -4.50
C TYR A 46 -23.36 -29.31 -2.99
N THR A 47 -22.52 -28.56 -2.25
CA THR A 47 -22.42 -28.60 -0.81
C THR A 47 -22.69 -27.21 -0.21
N PRO A 48 -23.87 -27.01 0.43
CA PRO A 48 -24.22 -25.72 1.04
C PRO A 48 -23.21 -25.27 2.10
N GLU A 49 -22.67 -26.19 2.90
CA GLU A 49 -21.73 -25.90 3.98
C GLU A 49 -20.44 -25.21 3.51
N GLY A 50 -20.03 -25.44 2.26
CA GLY A 50 -18.87 -24.80 1.66
C GLY A 50 -19.22 -23.63 0.73
N SER A 51 -20.51 -23.32 0.58
CA SER A 51 -20.99 -22.27 -0.31
C SER A 51 -21.27 -20.99 0.46
N LEU A 52 -21.17 -19.85 -0.22
CA LEU A 52 -21.34 -18.54 0.40
C LEU A 52 -21.89 -17.54 -0.61
N GLU A 53 -23.04 -16.97 -0.31
CA GLU A 53 -23.63 -15.87 -1.08
C GLU A 53 -23.90 -14.69 -0.16
N TYR A 54 -23.38 -13.49 -0.51
CA TYR A 54 -23.60 -12.29 0.29
C TYR A 54 -23.59 -11.01 -0.53
N ASP A 55 -24.29 -10.02 0.00
CA ASP A 55 -24.20 -8.60 -0.38
C ASP A 55 -23.48 -7.80 0.71
N PHE A 56 -22.46 -7.05 0.33
CA PHE A 56 -21.73 -6.15 1.20
C PHE A 56 -21.87 -4.70 0.74
N TYR A 57 -22.55 -3.90 1.53
CA TYR A 57 -22.67 -2.45 1.36
C TYR A 57 -21.71 -1.73 2.32
N ASN A 58 -20.89 -0.84 1.77
CA ASN A 58 -19.97 0.00 2.54
C ASN A 58 -20.10 1.45 2.07
N ASN A 59 -20.77 2.28 2.87
CA ASN A 59 -21.03 3.68 2.60
C ASN A 59 -20.23 4.54 3.57
N ILE A 60 -19.60 5.61 3.05
CA ILE A 60 -18.79 6.54 3.84
C ILE A 60 -19.22 7.95 3.49
N GLY A 61 -19.70 8.70 4.47
CA GLY A 61 -19.93 10.14 4.38
C GLY A 61 -18.81 10.89 5.10
N ALA A 62 -18.28 11.95 4.48
CA ALA A 62 -17.20 12.71 5.07
C ALA A 62 -17.39 14.22 4.88
N ALA A 63 -17.04 14.99 5.92
CA ALA A 63 -16.91 16.43 5.88
C ALA A 63 -15.51 16.83 6.35
N TYR A 64 -14.89 17.81 5.71
CA TYR A 64 -13.55 18.26 6.07
C TYR A 64 -13.37 19.77 5.93
N ALA A 65 -12.45 20.29 6.72
CA ALA A 65 -12.00 21.66 6.66
C ALA A 65 -10.48 21.72 6.85
N GLU A 66 -9.84 22.57 6.08
CA GLU A 66 -8.40 22.82 6.13
C GLU A 66 -8.13 24.32 6.04
N TYR A 67 -7.28 24.83 6.89
CA TYR A 67 -6.75 26.17 6.84
C TYR A 67 -5.25 26.11 6.53
N SER A 68 -4.80 26.94 5.59
CA SER A 68 -3.39 27.11 5.27
C SER A 68 -3.00 28.58 5.29
N CYS A 69 -1.79 28.86 5.77
CA CYS A 69 -1.25 30.21 5.75
C CYS A 69 0.26 30.21 5.48
N ILE A 70 0.72 31.33 4.87
CA ILE A 70 2.13 31.59 4.59
C ILE A 70 2.51 32.89 5.30
N PHE A 71 3.51 32.83 6.19
CA PHE A 71 4.05 33.98 6.89
C PHE A 71 5.58 33.96 6.88
N GLY A 72 6.16 34.91 6.14
CA GLY A 72 7.60 34.95 5.91
C GLY A 72 8.09 33.67 5.23
N LYS A 73 8.99 32.96 5.89
CA LYS A 73 9.56 31.69 5.43
C LYS A 73 8.76 30.47 5.88
N PHE A 74 7.71 30.65 6.66
CA PHE A 74 6.91 29.55 7.18
C PHE A 74 5.64 29.34 6.34
N SER A 75 5.28 28.08 6.15
CA SER A 75 3.99 27.65 5.63
C SER A 75 3.36 26.69 6.62
N LEU A 76 2.16 27.03 7.10
CA LEU A 76 1.38 26.22 8.03
C LEU A 76 0.13 25.70 7.33
N LYS A 77 -0.23 24.46 7.61
CA LYS A 77 -1.46 23.84 7.19
C LYS A 77 -2.03 23.04 8.37
N ALA A 78 -3.31 23.22 8.68
CA ALA A 78 -4.01 22.46 9.69
C ALA A 78 -5.41 22.13 9.20
N GLY A 79 -5.83 20.89 9.38
CA GLY A 79 -7.12 20.42 8.93
C GLY A 79 -7.67 19.30 9.78
N ALA A 80 -8.95 19.08 9.65
CA ALA A 80 -9.65 17.95 10.24
C ALA A 80 -10.70 17.43 9.27
N ARG A 81 -10.90 16.13 9.26
CA ARG A 81 -11.91 15.44 8.50
C ARG A 81 -12.71 14.54 9.44
N TYR A 82 -14.02 14.66 9.40
CA TYR A 82 -14.93 13.73 10.06
C TYR A 82 -15.46 12.75 9.02
N GLU A 83 -15.37 11.47 9.31
CA GLU A 83 -15.93 10.40 8.49
C GLU A 83 -16.92 9.58 9.29
N HIS A 84 -18.06 9.30 8.67
CA HIS A 84 -19.04 8.37 9.19
C HIS A 84 -19.20 7.20 8.24
N THR A 85 -19.10 5.98 8.77
CA THR A 85 -19.11 4.74 8.01
C THR A 85 -20.35 3.93 8.37
N TRP A 86 -21.07 3.48 7.35
CA TRP A 86 -22.19 2.55 7.45
C TRP A 86 -21.84 1.31 6.64
N GLN A 87 -21.71 0.18 7.32
CA GLN A 87 -21.49 -1.12 6.69
C GLN A 87 -22.67 -2.05 6.98
N ARG A 88 -23.05 -2.81 5.97
CA ARG A 88 -24.07 -3.85 6.10
C ARG A 88 -23.66 -5.04 5.25
N VAL A 89 -23.68 -6.22 5.87
CA VAL A 89 -23.55 -7.50 5.16
C VAL A 89 -24.85 -8.27 5.33
N THR A 90 -25.33 -8.84 4.23
CA THR A 90 -26.51 -9.69 4.20
C THR A 90 -26.12 -10.99 3.49
N TYR A 91 -26.23 -12.10 4.19
CA TYR A 91 -25.98 -13.44 3.66
C TYR A 91 -27.28 -14.03 3.16
N ALA A 92 -27.29 -14.54 1.92
CA ALA A 92 -28.42 -15.28 1.35
C ALA A 92 -28.25 -16.78 1.56
N GLU A 93 -27.01 -17.29 1.46
CA GLU A 93 -26.66 -18.70 1.63
C GLU A 93 -25.29 -18.83 2.30
N GLY A 94 -25.08 -19.94 3.03
CA GLY A 94 -23.81 -20.33 3.62
C GLY A 94 -23.65 -19.93 5.07
N GLN A 95 -22.41 -20.02 5.56
CA GLN A 95 -22.04 -19.73 6.95
C GLN A 95 -21.80 -18.24 7.12
N GLY A 96 -22.80 -17.51 7.57
CA GLY A 96 -22.65 -16.10 7.89
C GLY A 96 -23.89 -15.54 8.57
N GLU A 97 -23.67 -14.65 9.52
CA GLU A 97 -24.73 -13.90 10.15
C GLU A 97 -24.76 -12.47 9.61
N ASN A 98 -25.98 -11.99 9.36
CA ASN A 98 -26.17 -10.60 8.92
C ASN A 98 -25.68 -9.63 10.00
N PHE A 99 -24.81 -8.70 9.62
CA PHE A 99 -24.33 -7.70 10.56
C PHE A 99 -24.37 -6.28 9.98
N LYS A 100 -24.34 -5.30 10.88
CA LYS A 100 -24.26 -3.88 10.55
C LYS A 100 -23.27 -3.22 11.47
N LEU A 101 -22.38 -2.41 10.87
CA LEU A 101 -21.45 -1.56 11.59
C LEU A 101 -21.74 -0.10 11.29
N ASN A 102 -21.65 0.74 12.32
CA ASN A 102 -21.94 2.16 12.23
C ASN A 102 -21.04 2.91 13.20
N TYR A 103 -20.09 3.69 12.68
CA TYR A 103 -19.13 4.42 13.50
C TYR A 103 -18.62 5.67 12.83
N GLY A 104 -18.19 6.65 13.65
CA GLY A 104 -17.64 7.92 13.22
C GLY A 104 -16.22 8.13 13.70
N ASN A 105 -15.39 8.77 12.87
CA ASN A 105 -13.99 9.05 13.17
C ASN A 105 -13.63 10.49 12.83
N LEU A 106 -12.89 11.14 13.73
CA LEU A 106 -12.27 12.44 13.49
C LEU A 106 -10.80 12.23 13.12
N ILE A 107 -10.38 12.78 11.99
CA ILE A 107 -9.08 12.58 11.37
C ILE A 107 -8.36 13.92 11.27
N PRO A 108 -7.56 14.31 12.26
CA PRO A 108 -6.76 15.53 12.22
C PRO A 108 -5.51 15.37 11.34
N SER A 109 -5.08 16.48 10.76
CA SER A 109 -3.83 16.58 10.01
C SER A 109 -3.21 17.97 10.17
N GLY A 110 -1.88 18.04 10.06
CA GLY A 110 -1.18 19.33 10.13
C GLY A 110 0.21 19.23 9.50
N SER A 111 0.70 20.38 9.02
CA SER A 111 2.08 20.50 8.57
C SER A 111 2.61 21.90 8.82
N LEU A 112 3.87 21.96 9.19
CA LEU A 112 4.64 23.20 9.32
C LEU A 112 5.91 23.03 8.47
N GLN A 113 6.10 23.93 7.52
CA GLN A 113 7.29 23.96 6.65
C GLN A 113 8.03 25.28 6.86
N TYR A 114 9.36 25.19 6.92
CA TYR A 114 10.26 26.32 6.95
C TYR A 114 11.16 26.31 5.69
N ASN A 115 11.10 27.36 4.89
CA ASN A 115 11.93 27.55 3.72
C ASN A 115 13.27 28.17 4.14
N ILE A 116 14.33 27.39 4.21
CA ILE A 116 15.68 27.84 4.58
C ILE A 116 16.21 28.79 3.50
N GLY A 117 15.98 28.43 2.24
CA GLY A 117 16.33 29.19 1.05
C GLY A 117 15.48 28.77 -0.15
N ALA A 118 15.83 29.25 -1.33
CA ALA A 118 15.10 28.94 -2.56
C ALA A 118 15.16 27.43 -2.94
N GLN A 119 16.17 26.73 -2.46
CA GLN A 119 16.43 25.33 -2.83
C GLN A 119 16.24 24.35 -1.68
N GLN A 120 15.94 24.83 -0.48
CA GLN A 120 15.94 23.99 0.73
C GLN A 120 14.74 24.28 1.61
N ASN A 121 14.10 23.26 2.08
CA ASN A 121 13.09 23.37 3.12
C ASN A 121 13.17 22.20 4.12
N ILE A 122 12.67 22.46 5.30
CA ILE A 122 12.43 21.48 6.35
C ILE A 122 10.97 21.54 6.75
N GLY A 123 10.32 20.41 6.92
CA GLY A 123 8.91 20.33 7.27
C GLY A 123 8.65 19.30 8.34
N LEU A 124 7.74 19.61 9.25
CA LEU A 124 7.15 18.67 10.21
C LEU A 124 5.71 18.43 9.78
N THR A 125 5.32 17.16 9.67
CA THR A 125 3.96 16.77 9.30
C THR A 125 3.40 15.81 10.33
N TYR A 126 2.11 15.95 10.60
CA TYR A 126 1.32 14.99 11.34
C TYR A 126 0.09 14.63 10.53
N ASN A 127 -0.21 13.34 10.42
CA ASN A 127 -1.45 12.86 9.86
C ASN A 127 -1.96 11.63 10.60
N MET A 128 -3.25 11.57 10.77
CA MET A 128 -3.98 10.38 11.18
C MET A 128 -4.57 9.71 9.95
N ARG A 129 -4.61 8.40 9.93
CA ARG A 129 -5.25 7.59 8.89
C ARG A 129 -6.16 6.55 9.53
N ILE A 130 -7.22 6.22 8.80
CA ILE A 130 -8.12 5.13 9.14
C ILE A 130 -7.98 4.07 8.05
N SER A 131 -7.80 2.83 8.49
CA SER A 131 -7.81 1.65 7.63
C SER A 131 -8.98 0.75 8.06
N ARG A 132 -9.90 0.52 7.14
CA ARG A 132 -11.11 -0.27 7.41
C ARG A 132 -10.89 -1.70 6.97
N PRO A 133 -11.33 -2.71 7.78
CA PRO A 133 -11.24 -4.08 7.32
C PRO A 133 -12.05 -4.27 6.04
N GLY A 134 -11.44 -4.89 5.05
CA GLY A 134 -12.11 -5.34 3.83
C GLY A 134 -12.97 -6.58 4.11
N ILE A 135 -13.85 -6.92 3.17
CA ILE A 135 -14.75 -8.07 3.32
C ILE A 135 -14.00 -9.38 3.56
N THR A 136 -12.80 -9.54 3.01
CA THR A 136 -11.96 -10.74 3.22
C THR A 136 -11.60 -10.94 4.69
N TYR A 137 -11.41 -9.85 5.46
CA TYR A 137 -11.13 -9.94 6.89
C TYR A 137 -12.39 -10.15 7.73
N LEU A 138 -13.54 -9.67 7.23
CA LEU A 138 -14.83 -9.74 7.92
C LEU A 138 -15.62 -10.99 7.59
N ASN A 139 -15.28 -11.71 6.50
CA ASN A 139 -16.03 -12.85 6.01
C ASN A 139 -15.90 -14.04 6.98
N PRO A 140 -16.99 -14.47 7.66
CA PRO A 140 -16.95 -15.59 8.63
C PRO A 140 -16.88 -16.97 7.97
N TYR A 141 -16.87 -17.04 6.62
CA TYR A 141 -16.68 -18.31 5.91
C TYR A 141 -15.43 -19.03 6.40
N VAL A 142 -15.60 -20.28 6.79
CA VAL A 142 -14.52 -21.13 7.29
C VAL A 142 -13.96 -21.96 6.13
N ASP A 143 -12.76 -21.63 5.69
CA ASP A 143 -12.01 -22.43 4.73
C ASP A 143 -11.40 -23.65 5.46
N ILE A 144 -11.84 -24.84 5.05
CA ILE A 144 -11.39 -26.16 5.53
C ILE A 144 -10.76 -26.99 4.43
N SER A 145 -10.28 -26.36 3.37
CA SER A 145 -9.60 -27.04 2.24
C SER A 145 -8.35 -27.81 2.70
N ASP A 146 -7.72 -27.38 3.78
CA ASP A 146 -6.72 -28.13 4.52
C ASP A 146 -7.39 -28.83 5.72
N PRO A 147 -7.39 -30.17 5.79
CA PRO A 147 -8.04 -30.89 6.90
C PRO A 147 -7.37 -30.67 8.26
N THR A 148 -6.19 -30.07 8.31
CA THR A 148 -5.43 -29.79 9.53
C THR A 148 -5.51 -28.31 9.96
N ALA A 149 -6.15 -27.47 9.15
CA ALA A 149 -6.22 -26.02 9.39
C ALA A 149 -7.59 -25.45 9.01
N LYS A 150 -7.97 -24.38 9.70
CA LYS A 150 -9.15 -23.57 9.41
C LYS A 150 -8.73 -22.12 9.24
N THR A 151 -9.24 -21.46 8.20
CA THR A 151 -9.02 -20.03 8.01
C THR A 151 -10.36 -19.33 7.86
N TYR A 152 -10.59 -18.25 8.63
CA TYR A 152 -11.84 -17.51 8.62
C TYR A 152 -11.62 -16.04 9.00
N GLY A 153 -12.53 -15.17 8.55
CA GLY A 153 -12.55 -13.77 8.94
C GLY A 153 -13.19 -13.55 10.32
N ASN A 154 -13.25 -12.29 10.72
CA ASN A 154 -13.82 -11.87 12.00
C ASN A 154 -14.75 -10.68 11.79
N THR A 155 -16.05 -10.85 12.05
CA THR A 155 -17.07 -9.81 11.91
C THR A 155 -16.96 -8.69 12.95
N ASP A 156 -16.24 -8.92 14.06
CA ASP A 156 -16.11 -7.97 15.16
C ASP A 156 -14.95 -6.98 14.97
N LEU A 157 -14.32 -6.99 13.78
CA LEU A 157 -13.21 -6.08 13.49
C LEU A 157 -13.64 -4.61 13.42
N GLU A 158 -12.91 -3.78 14.14
CA GLU A 158 -13.02 -2.33 14.09
C GLU A 158 -12.04 -1.72 13.07
N ALA A 159 -12.30 -0.48 12.66
CA ALA A 159 -11.37 0.27 11.85
C ALA A 159 -10.08 0.56 12.63
N GLU A 160 -8.96 0.31 12.00
CA GLU A 160 -7.63 0.60 12.51
C GLU A 160 -7.32 2.10 12.39
N THR A 161 -6.72 2.67 13.41
CA THR A 161 -6.28 4.07 13.41
C THR A 161 -4.77 4.16 13.54
N GLY A 162 -4.16 4.84 12.58
CA GLY A 162 -2.72 5.06 12.54
C GLY A 162 -2.37 6.54 12.62
N HIS A 163 -1.37 6.86 13.43
CA HIS A 163 -0.81 8.21 13.58
C HIS A 163 0.59 8.24 12.99
N ASN A 164 0.89 9.24 12.18
CA ASN A 164 2.21 9.41 11.59
C ASN A 164 2.73 10.84 11.84
N ILE A 165 3.94 10.93 12.36
CA ILE A 165 4.70 12.17 12.50
C ILE A 165 5.93 12.02 11.61
N SER A 166 6.22 13.02 10.77
CA SER A 166 7.39 12.98 9.88
C SER A 166 8.11 14.32 9.87
N LEU A 167 9.42 14.27 10.02
CA LEU A 167 10.33 15.38 9.79
C LEU A 167 11.02 15.17 8.45
N VAL A 168 10.83 16.11 7.51
CA VAL A 168 11.28 15.98 6.13
C VAL A 168 12.21 17.13 5.80
N TYR A 169 13.37 16.83 5.25
CA TYR A 169 14.29 17.81 4.67
C TYR A 169 14.39 17.59 3.17
N ASN A 170 14.23 18.65 2.40
CA ASN A 170 14.35 18.63 0.95
C ASN A 170 15.41 19.62 0.47
N TYR A 171 16.18 19.19 -0.53
CA TYR A 171 17.11 20.01 -1.29
C TYR A 171 16.91 19.79 -2.79
N PHE A 172 16.76 20.87 -3.55
CA PHE A 172 16.53 20.84 -4.98
C PHE A 172 17.55 21.71 -5.70
N SER A 173 18.27 21.13 -6.65
CA SER A 173 19.14 21.83 -7.55
C SER A 173 19.13 21.18 -8.94
N PRO A 174 19.66 21.80 -9.98
CA PRO A 174 19.72 21.20 -11.31
C PRO A 174 20.46 19.86 -11.37
N LYS A 175 21.38 19.62 -10.43
CA LYS A 175 22.19 18.39 -10.38
C LYS A 175 21.75 17.41 -9.29
N TRP A 176 21.02 17.88 -8.29
CA TRP A 176 20.67 17.08 -7.13
C TRP A 176 19.22 17.31 -6.71
N ILE A 177 18.49 16.23 -6.50
CA ILE A 177 17.24 16.20 -5.79
C ILE A 177 17.44 15.29 -4.59
N LEU A 178 17.26 15.83 -3.40
CA LEU A 178 17.41 15.10 -2.14
C LEU A 178 16.16 15.27 -1.30
N SER A 179 15.64 14.19 -0.79
CA SER A 179 14.59 14.19 0.24
C SER A 179 14.97 13.19 1.33
N LEU A 180 15.11 13.67 2.55
CA LEU A 180 15.34 12.84 3.75
C LEU A 180 14.14 12.96 4.66
N SER A 181 13.64 11.85 5.18
CA SER A 181 12.46 11.83 6.05
C SER A 181 12.70 10.89 7.23
N LEU A 182 12.58 11.43 8.43
CA LEU A 182 12.46 10.65 9.68
C LEU A 182 10.98 10.54 10.01
N ARG A 183 10.49 9.33 10.20
CA ARG A 183 9.07 9.05 10.47
C ARG A 183 8.90 8.26 11.74
N GLN A 184 7.89 8.62 12.53
CA GLN A 184 7.38 7.86 13.65
C GLN A 184 5.91 7.54 13.41
N GLY A 185 5.58 6.26 13.35
CA GLY A 185 4.22 5.75 13.20
C GLY A 185 3.76 5.04 14.47
N PHE A 186 2.45 5.14 14.77
CA PHE A 186 1.79 4.43 15.88
C PHE A 186 0.43 3.92 15.42
N THR A 187 0.11 2.68 15.76
CA THR A 187 -1.22 2.11 15.58
C THR A 187 -1.63 1.44 16.88
N GLY A 188 -2.77 1.83 17.44
CA GLY A 188 -3.22 1.38 18.76
C GLY A 188 -4.09 0.14 18.73
N ASN A 189 -4.85 -0.07 17.64
CA ASN A 189 -5.81 -1.15 17.46
C ASN A 189 -5.61 -1.83 16.09
N GLY A 190 -4.36 -2.16 15.77
CA GLY A 190 -4.00 -2.76 14.48
C GLY A 190 -4.65 -4.12 14.28
N ILE A 191 -5.12 -4.35 13.06
CA ILE A 191 -5.64 -5.64 12.62
C ILE A 191 -4.46 -6.54 12.26
N SER A 192 -4.40 -7.69 12.88
CA SER A 192 -3.40 -8.73 12.56
C SER A 192 -4.04 -10.06 12.36
N GLN A 193 -3.53 -10.81 11.41
CA GLN A 193 -3.76 -12.24 11.31
C GLN A 193 -2.97 -12.92 12.43
N TYR A 194 -3.59 -13.89 13.09
CA TYR A 194 -2.94 -14.73 14.09
C TYR A 194 -3.48 -16.15 14.03
N SER A 195 -2.64 -17.09 14.46
CA SER A 195 -2.95 -18.51 14.45
C SER A 195 -2.84 -19.11 15.84
N PHE A 196 -3.67 -20.10 16.12
CA PHE A 196 -3.70 -20.85 17.37
C PHE A 196 -4.29 -22.25 17.15
N PHE A 197 -3.94 -23.21 18.00
CA PHE A 197 -4.60 -24.51 18.01
C PHE A 197 -5.87 -24.47 18.83
N ASP A 198 -6.94 -25.09 18.31
CA ASP A 198 -8.15 -25.34 19.06
C ASP A 198 -8.05 -26.66 19.89
N LYS A 199 -9.15 -26.99 20.56
CA LYS A 199 -9.24 -28.23 21.42
C LYS A 199 -9.10 -29.52 20.62
N ASP A 200 -9.38 -29.47 19.32
CA ASP A 200 -9.32 -30.61 18.40
C ASP A 200 -7.95 -30.69 17.70
N ASN A 201 -6.98 -29.90 18.14
CA ASN A 201 -5.65 -29.76 17.54
C ASN A 201 -5.69 -29.29 16.07
N LEU A 202 -6.71 -28.53 15.66
CA LEU A 202 -6.76 -27.90 14.36
C LEU A 202 -6.12 -26.50 14.45
N LEU A 203 -5.28 -26.17 13.48
CA LEU A 203 -4.69 -24.85 13.41
C LEU A 203 -5.73 -23.84 12.88
N ASN A 204 -6.19 -22.96 13.74
CA ASN A 204 -7.10 -21.88 13.38
C ASN A 204 -6.31 -20.63 13.01
N THR A 205 -6.68 -20.00 11.92
CA THR A 205 -6.12 -18.71 11.48
C THR A 205 -7.25 -17.72 11.29
N THR A 206 -7.19 -16.59 11.98
CA THR A 206 -8.20 -15.54 11.92
C THR A 206 -7.59 -14.15 12.08
N TYR A 207 -8.42 -13.11 12.15
CA TYR A 207 -8.02 -11.71 12.27
C TYR A 207 -8.58 -11.09 13.55
N GLY A 208 -7.84 -10.13 14.11
CA GLY A 208 -8.28 -9.37 15.28
C GLY A 208 -7.60 -8.00 15.37
N ASN A 209 -8.28 -7.06 16.03
CA ASN A 209 -7.67 -5.79 16.46
C ASN A 209 -6.82 -6.03 17.72
N VAL A 210 -5.78 -6.84 17.57
CA VAL A 210 -5.01 -7.41 18.69
C VAL A 210 -3.61 -6.82 18.82
N VAL A 211 -3.18 -5.96 17.87
CA VAL A 211 -1.81 -5.45 17.87
C VAL A 211 -1.73 -3.95 18.10
N ARG A 212 -0.67 -3.55 18.81
CA ARG A 212 -0.15 -2.19 18.83
C ARG A 212 1.18 -2.19 18.12
N THR A 213 1.36 -1.23 17.20
CA THR A 213 2.61 -1.10 16.47
C THR A 213 3.23 0.27 16.69
N SER A 214 4.56 0.29 16.80
CA SER A 214 5.39 1.50 16.78
C SER A 214 6.46 1.31 15.73
N THR A 215 6.53 2.21 14.76
CA THR A 215 7.51 2.15 13.67
C THR A 215 8.31 3.43 13.64
N THR A 216 9.64 3.32 13.86
CA THR A 216 10.57 4.43 13.63
C THR A 216 11.31 4.20 12.33
N GLY A 217 11.14 5.09 11.36
CA GLY A 217 11.66 4.89 10.00
C GLY A 217 12.44 6.06 9.47
N LEU A 218 13.44 5.76 8.65
CA LEU A 218 14.22 6.71 7.87
C LEU A 218 14.01 6.41 6.38
N ASN A 219 13.69 7.45 5.60
CA ASN A 219 13.61 7.35 4.14
C ASN A 219 14.56 8.36 3.51
N ALA A 220 15.24 7.95 2.46
CA ALA A 220 16.14 8.78 1.68
C ALA A 220 15.86 8.59 0.20
N PHE A 221 15.54 9.69 -0.48
CA PHE A 221 15.43 9.73 -1.93
C PHE A 221 16.47 10.68 -2.47
N VAL A 222 17.30 10.19 -3.39
CA VAL A 222 18.37 10.96 -4.02
C VAL A 222 18.31 10.75 -5.52
N THR A 223 18.27 11.84 -6.26
CA THR A 223 18.54 11.82 -7.70
C THR A 223 19.78 12.69 -7.98
N TRP A 224 20.74 12.09 -8.67
CA TRP A 224 21.95 12.76 -9.11
C TRP A 224 21.98 12.85 -10.63
N ILE A 225 22.13 14.06 -11.16
CA ILE A 225 22.14 14.38 -12.60
C ILE A 225 23.47 15.05 -12.92
N PRO A 226 24.58 14.27 -13.07
CA PRO A 226 25.90 14.84 -13.34
C PRO A 226 25.98 15.58 -14.71
N GLY A 227 25.10 15.24 -15.63
CA GLY A 227 24.99 15.81 -16.93
C GLY A 227 23.68 15.46 -17.63
N GLN A 228 23.48 15.94 -18.85
CA GLN A 228 22.22 15.75 -19.61
C GLN A 228 21.92 14.30 -19.99
N LYS A 229 22.93 13.44 -19.98
CA LYS A 229 22.82 12.04 -20.46
C LYS A 229 22.76 11.00 -19.34
N THR A 230 23.01 11.41 -18.10
CA THR A 230 23.13 10.49 -16.97
C THR A 230 22.21 10.89 -15.83
N ARG A 231 21.46 9.95 -15.30
CA ARG A 231 20.64 10.11 -14.10
C ARG A 231 20.82 8.89 -13.22
N VAL A 232 21.21 9.12 -11.99
CA VAL A 232 21.31 8.08 -10.94
C VAL A 232 20.23 8.33 -9.92
N ILE A 233 19.51 7.29 -9.54
CA ILE A 233 18.40 7.33 -8.58
C ILE A 233 18.75 6.38 -7.44
N PHE A 234 18.62 6.85 -6.23
CA PHE A 234 18.64 6.05 -5.01
C PHE A 234 17.35 6.33 -4.26
N ASN A 235 16.64 5.28 -3.88
CA ASN A 235 15.53 5.35 -2.96
C ASN A 235 15.74 4.25 -1.91
N GLY A 236 15.95 4.67 -0.66
CA GLY A 236 16.16 3.78 0.47
C GLY A 236 15.18 4.06 1.58
N SER A 237 14.67 3.02 2.19
CA SER A 237 13.88 3.11 3.41
C SER A 237 14.34 2.08 4.42
N THR A 238 14.28 2.44 5.69
CA THR A 238 14.46 1.52 6.80
C THR A 238 13.46 1.86 7.89
N GLY A 239 12.99 0.87 8.62
CA GLY A 239 12.05 1.03 9.71
C GLY A 239 12.31 -0.02 10.80
N TYR A 240 12.45 0.42 12.02
CA TYR A 240 12.40 -0.46 13.17
C TYR A 240 10.95 -0.57 13.64
N ASN A 241 10.43 -1.78 13.58
CA ASN A 241 9.05 -2.12 13.96
C ASN A 241 9.06 -2.79 15.32
N ASP A 242 8.21 -2.31 16.22
CA ASP A 242 7.90 -2.94 17.51
C ASP A 242 6.39 -3.27 17.47
N ILE A 243 6.05 -4.56 17.49
CA ILE A 243 4.70 -5.09 17.37
C ILE A 243 4.39 -5.84 18.65
N ARG A 244 3.31 -5.45 19.33
CA ARG A 244 2.92 -6.02 20.63
C ARG A 244 1.45 -6.39 20.63
N SER A 245 1.15 -7.50 21.24
CA SER A 245 -0.22 -7.94 21.55
C SER A 245 -0.35 -8.28 23.04
N GLU A 246 -1.14 -7.49 23.74
CA GLU A 246 -1.49 -7.78 25.13
C GLU A 246 -2.46 -8.98 25.24
N VAL A 247 -3.34 -9.12 24.24
CA VAL A 247 -4.33 -10.20 24.18
C VAL A 247 -3.65 -11.54 23.97
N LEU A 248 -2.72 -11.62 23.03
CA LEU A 248 -1.99 -12.85 22.70
C LEU A 248 -0.73 -13.03 23.57
N LYS A 249 -0.39 -12.04 24.42
CA LYS A 249 0.84 -12.00 25.22
C LYS A 249 2.09 -12.24 24.41
N GLN A 250 2.15 -11.64 23.21
CA GLN A 250 3.24 -11.78 22.25
C GLN A 250 3.82 -10.43 21.88
N GLN A 251 5.09 -10.43 21.61
CA GLN A 251 5.83 -9.27 21.10
C GLN A 251 6.84 -9.74 20.06
N ASN A 252 6.95 -8.99 18.98
CA ASN A 252 8.02 -9.17 18.00
C ASN A 252 8.55 -7.80 17.57
N CYS A 253 9.84 -7.74 17.25
CA CYS A 253 10.46 -6.52 16.75
C CYS A 253 11.51 -6.84 15.70
N GLY A 254 11.77 -5.90 14.83
CA GLY A 254 12.76 -6.09 13.79
C GLY A 254 12.96 -4.87 12.90
N LEU A 255 14.01 -4.94 12.12
CA LEU A 255 14.39 -3.93 11.15
C LEU A 255 13.94 -4.37 9.75
N ASP A 256 13.08 -3.55 9.15
CA ASP A 256 12.73 -3.66 7.73
C ASP A 256 13.59 -2.66 6.95
N TYR A 257 13.99 -3.03 5.75
CA TYR A 257 14.63 -2.09 4.83
C TYR A 257 14.29 -2.42 3.38
N SER A 258 14.29 -1.40 2.55
CA SER A 258 14.24 -1.55 1.10
C SER A 258 15.15 -0.55 0.42
N ILE A 259 15.75 -0.96 -0.70
CA ILE A 259 16.67 -0.14 -1.49
C ILE A 259 16.31 -0.32 -2.96
N LEU A 260 16.15 0.80 -3.65
CA LEU A 260 16.06 0.86 -5.11
C LEU A 260 17.20 1.71 -5.63
N LEU A 261 17.99 1.13 -6.52
CA LEU A 261 19.04 1.80 -7.28
C LEU A 261 18.61 1.87 -8.74
N GLY A 262 18.70 3.04 -9.34
CA GLY A 262 18.40 3.25 -10.76
C GLY A 262 19.52 3.99 -11.46
N LEU A 263 19.86 3.56 -12.67
CA LEU A 263 20.75 4.28 -13.59
C LEU A 263 20.03 4.43 -14.93
N GLN A 264 19.91 5.66 -15.38
CA GLN A 264 19.48 5.98 -16.74
C GLN A 264 20.64 6.65 -17.46
N GLN A 265 21.05 6.08 -18.59
CA GLN A 265 22.17 6.57 -19.36
C GLN A 265 21.80 6.65 -20.84
N THR A 266 21.97 7.82 -21.46
CA THR A 266 21.91 7.95 -22.90
C THR A 266 23.30 7.65 -23.46
N LEU A 267 23.38 6.56 -24.20
CA LEU A 267 24.57 6.08 -24.92
C LEU A 267 24.67 6.76 -26.29
N PRO A 268 25.79 6.58 -27.06
CA PRO A 268 25.85 6.99 -28.43
C PRO A 268 24.64 6.51 -29.25
N TRP A 269 24.32 7.23 -30.36
CA TRP A 269 23.15 7.00 -31.21
C TRP A 269 21.79 7.10 -30.50
N ASP A 270 21.71 7.88 -29.40
CA ASP A 270 20.49 8.06 -28.58
C ASP A 270 19.88 6.76 -28.08
N LEU A 271 20.71 5.74 -27.87
CA LEU A 271 20.31 4.50 -27.21
C LEU A 271 20.19 4.76 -25.71
N ARG A 272 19.00 4.57 -25.16
CA ARG A 272 18.75 4.76 -23.72
C ARG A 272 18.90 3.43 -22.98
N LEU A 273 19.83 3.39 -22.05
CA LEU A 273 20.04 2.30 -21.10
C LEU A 273 19.36 2.64 -19.79
N SER A 274 18.57 1.73 -19.26
CA SER A 274 18.04 1.78 -17.90
C SER A 274 18.44 0.53 -17.13
N LEU A 275 19.04 0.72 -15.96
CA LEU A 275 19.36 -0.37 -15.03
C LEU A 275 18.67 -0.04 -13.72
N ASN A 276 17.90 -0.99 -13.18
CA ASN A 276 17.35 -0.85 -11.85
C ASN A 276 17.62 -2.12 -11.04
N ALA A 277 17.90 -1.93 -9.76
CA ALA A 277 18.02 -3.00 -8.80
C ALA A 277 17.17 -2.64 -7.58
N PHE A 278 16.27 -3.53 -7.21
CA PHE A 278 15.45 -3.41 -6.00
C PHE A 278 15.80 -4.55 -5.06
N GLY A 279 16.00 -4.21 -3.79
CA GLY A 279 16.19 -5.17 -2.71
C GLY A 279 15.36 -4.78 -1.50
N ALA A 280 14.74 -5.76 -0.86
CA ALA A 280 14.07 -5.60 0.42
C ALA A 280 14.58 -6.66 1.39
N GLY A 281 14.77 -6.27 2.65
CA GLY A 281 15.10 -7.18 3.74
C GLY A 281 13.89 -7.99 4.21
N SER A 282 14.11 -8.80 5.23
CA SER A 282 13.02 -9.52 5.89
C SER A 282 12.08 -8.54 6.59
N SER A 283 10.78 -8.81 6.57
CA SER A 283 9.77 -8.07 7.34
C SER A 283 9.30 -8.90 8.54
N VAL A 284 8.92 -8.23 9.62
CA VAL A 284 8.41 -8.86 10.83
C VAL A 284 6.89 -8.69 10.94
N THR A 285 6.24 -9.74 11.41
CA THR A 285 4.83 -9.74 11.84
C THR A 285 4.75 -10.10 13.32
N LEU A 286 3.60 -10.03 13.94
CA LEU A 286 3.46 -10.39 15.37
C LEU A 286 4.01 -11.78 15.66
N GLN A 287 3.65 -12.78 14.85
CA GLN A 287 3.98 -14.19 15.04
C GLN A 287 5.07 -14.70 14.11
N GLY A 288 5.88 -13.82 13.50
CA GLY A 288 6.92 -14.36 12.63
C GLY A 288 7.64 -13.34 11.76
N ARG A 289 8.12 -13.84 10.62
CA ARG A 289 8.86 -13.03 9.65
C ARG A 289 8.69 -13.58 8.23
N ALA A 290 8.74 -12.67 7.27
CA ALA A 290 8.85 -13.00 5.85
C ALA A 290 10.25 -12.70 5.33
N SER A 291 10.74 -13.48 4.39
CA SER A 291 12.05 -13.27 3.76
C SER A 291 12.06 -12.03 2.87
N GLY A 292 13.22 -11.43 2.72
CA GLY A 292 13.45 -10.38 1.73
C GLY A 292 13.52 -10.91 0.30
N MET A 293 13.62 -9.97 -0.64
CA MET A 293 13.75 -10.25 -2.07
C MET A 293 14.73 -9.29 -2.75
N ALA A 294 15.27 -9.71 -3.90
CA ALA A 294 16.06 -8.82 -4.75
C ALA A 294 15.80 -9.10 -6.23
N ILE A 295 15.48 -8.05 -6.98
CA ILE A 295 15.12 -8.08 -8.39
C ILE A 295 15.91 -7.02 -9.14
N GLY A 296 16.42 -7.36 -10.34
CA GLY A 296 17.07 -6.44 -11.25
C GLY A 296 16.34 -6.32 -12.57
N THR A 297 16.36 -5.13 -13.15
CA THR A 297 15.85 -4.87 -14.50
C THR A 297 16.91 -4.20 -15.36
N LEU A 298 16.95 -4.60 -16.61
CA LEU A 298 17.77 -4.00 -17.66
C LEU A 298 16.84 -3.61 -18.81
N GLY A 299 16.88 -2.33 -19.20
CA GLY A 299 16.13 -1.82 -20.35
C GLY A 299 17.06 -1.16 -21.36
N LEU A 300 16.82 -1.44 -22.64
CA LEU A 300 17.43 -0.76 -23.77
C LEU A 300 16.32 -0.21 -24.66
N THR A 301 16.31 1.09 -24.90
CA THR A 301 15.29 1.75 -25.74
C THR A 301 15.94 2.62 -26.80
N LYS A 302 15.50 2.45 -28.03
CA LYS A 302 15.90 3.30 -29.16
C LYS A 302 14.67 3.92 -29.80
N SER A 303 14.69 5.25 -29.93
CA SER A 303 13.68 6.01 -30.65
C SER A 303 14.13 6.33 -32.07
N PHE A 304 13.16 6.37 -32.99
CA PHE A 304 13.31 6.69 -34.41
C PHE A 304 12.19 7.65 -34.86
N LEU A 305 12.31 8.26 -36.01
CA LEU A 305 11.28 9.09 -36.62
C LEU A 305 10.79 10.23 -35.72
N ASP A 306 11.70 10.97 -35.11
CA ASP A 306 11.41 12.04 -34.15
C ASP A 306 10.49 11.55 -33.02
N ASP A 307 10.92 10.49 -32.34
CA ASP A 307 10.24 9.80 -31.22
C ASP A 307 8.87 9.17 -31.57
N LYS A 308 8.48 9.10 -32.84
CA LYS A 308 7.23 8.45 -33.25
C LYS A 308 7.29 6.93 -33.18
N LEU A 309 8.46 6.36 -33.41
CA LEU A 309 8.70 4.92 -33.33
C LEU A 309 9.70 4.65 -32.22
N SER A 310 9.38 3.78 -31.28
CA SER A 310 10.34 3.31 -30.29
C SER A 310 10.39 1.78 -30.20
N LEU A 311 11.62 1.27 -30.08
CA LEU A 311 11.93 -0.12 -29.84
C LEU A 311 12.50 -0.25 -28.45
N SER A 312 11.94 -1.12 -27.62
CA SER A 312 12.43 -1.39 -26.27
C SER A 312 12.65 -2.88 -26.05
N LEU A 313 13.78 -3.22 -25.45
CA LEU A 313 14.10 -4.56 -24.97
C LEU A 313 14.26 -4.47 -23.44
N ASN A 314 13.44 -5.18 -22.70
CA ASN A 314 13.47 -5.15 -21.25
C ASN A 314 13.68 -6.57 -20.70
N GLY A 315 14.64 -6.72 -19.82
CA GLY A 315 14.92 -7.94 -19.08
C GLY A 315 14.68 -7.76 -17.59
N VAL A 316 14.06 -8.75 -16.96
CA VAL A 316 13.85 -8.80 -15.52
C VAL A 316 14.41 -10.11 -14.99
N SER A 317 15.15 -10.06 -13.88
CA SER A 317 15.67 -11.26 -13.21
C SER A 317 15.76 -11.05 -11.70
N HIS A 318 15.62 -12.13 -10.95
CA HIS A 318 16.03 -12.11 -9.55
C HIS A 318 17.55 -11.96 -9.43
N LEU A 319 18.00 -11.24 -8.39
CA LEU A 319 19.43 -11.02 -8.10
C LEU A 319 19.97 -11.99 -7.03
N THR A 320 19.09 -12.79 -6.44
CA THR A 320 19.47 -13.84 -5.48
C THR A 320 19.95 -15.09 -6.21
N GLY A 321 20.90 -15.82 -5.63
CA GLY A 321 21.38 -17.09 -6.20
C GLY A 321 20.27 -18.15 -6.25
N GLY A 322 20.35 -19.08 -7.21
CA GLY A 322 19.44 -20.22 -7.32
C GLY A 322 18.51 -20.20 -8.55
N LYS A 323 17.49 -21.07 -8.54
CA LYS A 323 16.59 -21.28 -9.68
C LYS A 323 15.48 -20.21 -9.81
N GLY A 324 15.27 -19.39 -8.78
CA GLY A 324 14.23 -18.38 -8.73
C GLY A 324 14.31 -17.54 -7.46
N LEU A 325 13.36 -16.60 -7.33
CA LEU A 325 13.16 -15.84 -6.12
C LEU A 325 12.58 -16.76 -5.04
N LYS A 326 13.33 -17.00 -3.99
CA LYS A 326 12.85 -17.75 -2.82
C LYS A 326 12.10 -16.81 -1.91
N ILE A 327 10.84 -17.12 -1.64
CA ILE A 327 9.99 -16.44 -0.67
C ILE A 327 9.75 -17.40 0.46
N GLU A 328 10.10 -17.01 1.66
CA GLU A 328 9.95 -17.81 2.87
C GLU A 328 9.19 -17.02 3.92
N SER A 329 8.19 -17.64 4.51
CA SER A 329 7.44 -17.12 5.64
C SER A 329 7.54 -18.11 6.79
N ILE A 330 7.87 -17.60 7.96
CA ILE A 330 7.91 -18.37 9.20
C ILE A 330 6.88 -17.76 10.14
N THR A 331 5.98 -18.59 10.67
CA THR A 331 5.00 -18.20 11.69
C THR A 331 5.23 -19.06 12.93
N GLU A 332 5.37 -18.41 14.08
CA GLU A 332 5.67 -19.05 15.36
C GLU A 332 4.57 -18.71 16.37
N GLY A 333 3.94 -19.72 16.92
CA GLY A 333 3.01 -19.61 18.04
C GLY A 333 3.60 -20.25 19.30
N PRO A 334 2.87 -20.23 20.42
CA PRO A 334 3.34 -20.85 21.67
C PRO A 334 3.70 -22.33 21.50
N ASP A 335 2.96 -23.07 20.67
CA ASP A 335 3.04 -24.51 20.55
C ASP A 335 3.33 -25.01 19.11
N PHE A 336 3.64 -24.10 18.18
CA PHE A 336 3.90 -24.46 16.79
C PHE A 336 4.91 -23.54 16.08
N THR A 337 5.53 -24.10 15.05
CA THR A 337 6.27 -23.33 14.04
C THR A 337 5.82 -23.81 12.65
N SER A 338 5.30 -22.89 11.86
CA SER A 338 4.95 -23.12 10.45
C SER A 338 5.94 -22.42 9.53
N ARG A 339 6.47 -23.14 8.55
CA ARG A 339 7.37 -22.59 7.54
C ARG A 339 6.81 -22.87 6.15
N MET A 340 6.51 -21.80 5.43
CA MET A 340 6.16 -21.85 4.02
C MET A 340 7.33 -21.35 3.18
N SER A 341 7.68 -22.09 2.14
CA SER A 341 8.73 -21.71 1.21
C SER A 341 8.27 -21.91 -0.24
N THR A 342 8.33 -20.85 -1.02
CA THR A 342 7.95 -20.86 -2.43
C THR A 342 9.10 -20.32 -3.27
N ILE A 343 9.37 -20.98 -4.40
CA ILE A 343 10.35 -20.51 -5.38
C ILE A 343 9.61 -20.05 -6.63
N VAL A 344 9.73 -18.75 -6.92
CA VAL A 344 9.09 -18.13 -8.09
C VAL A 344 10.16 -17.88 -9.16
N PRO A 345 10.06 -18.48 -10.35
CA PRO A 345 11.00 -18.22 -11.43
C PRO A 345 10.75 -16.82 -12.02
N VAL A 346 11.49 -15.82 -11.54
CA VAL A 346 11.41 -14.43 -12.02
C VAL A 346 12.49 -14.22 -13.07
N ARG A 347 12.18 -14.56 -14.31
CA ARG A 347 13.02 -14.25 -15.48
C ARG A 347 12.11 -13.94 -16.65
N MET A 348 12.22 -12.76 -17.20
CA MET A 348 11.38 -12.30 -18.31
C MET A 348 12.21 -11.45 -19.26
N LEU A 349 12.01 -11.65 -20.54
CA LEU A 349 12.53 -10.80 -21.60
C LEU A 349 11.36 -10.31 -22.44
N THR A 350 11.20 -9.00 -22.56
CA THR A 350 10.09 -8.38 -23.27
C THR A 350 10.64 -7.48 -24.36
N PHE A 351 10.13 -7.67 -25.57
CA PHE A 351 10.35 -6.75 -26.70
C PHE A 351 9.09 -5.94 -26.93
N THR A 352 9.23 -4.62 -26.99
CA THR A 352 8.11 -3.69 -27.20
C THR A 352 8.40 -2.81 -28.41
N LEU A 353 7.45 -2.78 -29.34
CA LEU A 353 7.40 -1.86 -30.47
C LEU A 353 6.25 -0.89 -30.23
N SER A 354 6.55 0.40 -30.14
CA SER A 354 5.56 1.47 -30.00
C SER A 354 5.62 2.41 -31.17
N PHE A 355 4.45 2.69 -31.77
CA PHE A 355 4.32 3.68 -32.83
C PHE A 355 3.21 4.67 -32.49
N THR A 356 3.55 5.96 -32.48
CA THR A 356 2.63 7.05 -32.15
C THR A 356 2.12 7.71 -33.42
N PHE A 357 0.80 7.70 -33.61
CA PHE A 357 0.12 8.32 -34.77
C PHE A 357 -0.40 9.72 -34.40
N GLY A 358 -0.49 10.59 -35.40
CA GLY A 358 -1.15 11.87 -35.30
C GLY A 358 -0.27 13.02 -34.87
N LYS A 359 -0.84 14.21 -34.82
CA LYS A 359 -0.21 15.41 -34.26
C LYS A 359 -0.51 15.48 -32.77
N GLN A 360 0.52 15.56 -31.95
CA GLN A 360 0.37 15.91 -30.54
C GLN A 360 -0.16 17.35 -30.46
N SER A 361 -1.46 17.52 -30.18
CA SER A 361 -1.97 18.83 -29.85
C SER A 361 -1.53 19.16 -28.42
N ASN A 362 -0.86 20.30 -28.24
CA ASN A 362 -0.52 20.83 -26.92
C ASN A 362 -1.76 21.37 -26.19
N ILE A 363 -2.84 20.56 -26.11
CA ILE A 363 -3.97 20.88 -25.28
C ILE A 363 -3.60 20.46 -23.87
N SER A 364 -3.13 21.42 -23.10
CA SER A 364 -2.99 21.28 -21.66
C SER A 364 -4.39 21.13 -21.05
N VAL A 365 -4.88 19.91 -20.96
CA VAL A 365 -6.06 19.61 -20.14
C VAL A 365 -5.64 19.77 -18.69
N LYS A 366 -6.09 20.82 -18.02
CA LYS A 366 -5.96 20.94 -16.58
C LYS A 366 -6.74 19.79 -15.96
N SER A 367 -6.04 18.73 -15.64
CA SER A 367 -6.62 17.60 -14.91
C SER A 367 -6.92 18.05 -13.48
N ALA A 368 -8.18 18.33 -13.20
CA ALA A 368 -8.68 18.55 -11.85
C ALA A 368 -8.97 17.24 -11.11
N ARG A 369 -8.35 16.13 -11.50
CA ARG A 369 -8.56 14.85 -10.82
C ARG A 369 -7.73 14.78 -9.55
N LYS A 370 -8.37 14.95 -8.40
CA LYS A 370 -7.87 14.38 -7.16
C LYS A 370 -8.02 12.86 -7.26
N THR A 371 -6.93 12.15 -7.09
CA THR A 371 -6.93 10.68 -7.04
C THR A 371 -7.76 10.25 -5.84
N ILE A 372 -8.74 9.38 -6.06
CA ILE A 372 -9.50 8.76 -4.97
C ILE A 372 -8.65 7.58 -4.48
N GLU A 373 -7.98 7.74 -3.34
CA GLU A 373 -7.24 6.66 -2.71
C GLU A 373 -8.22 5.69 -2.03
N SER A 374 -7.95 4.41 -2.14
CA SER A 374 -8.67 3.37 -1.40
C SER A 374 -8.22 3.40 0.05
N ASP A 375 -9.17 3.44 0.98
CA ASP A 375 -8.98 3.40 2.43
C ASP A 375 -9.34 2.03 3.02
N VAL A 376 -9.59 1.04 2.17
CA VAL A 376 -9.90 -0.34 2.56
C VAL A 376 -8.61 -1.16 2.54
N GLN A 377 -8.34 -1.87 3.62
CA GLN A 377 -7.31 -2.90 3.63
C GLN A 377 -7.74 -4.04 2.70
N LEU A 378 -6.97 -4.22 1.64
CA LEU A 378 -7.02 -5.41 0.81
C LEU A 378 -5.97 -6.38 1.36
N ASN A 379 -6.27 -7.67 1.27
CA ASN A 379 -5.32 -8.69 1.66
C ASN A 379 -4.06 -8.52 0.80
N SER A 380 -2.98 -7.97 1.39
CA SER A 380 -1.72 -7.66 0.68
C SER A 380 -0.90 -8.89 0.29
N GLN A 381 -1.47 -10.08 0.42
CA GLN A 381 -0.78 -11.34 0.14
C GLN A 381 -0.74 -11.73 -1.35
N SER A 382 -1.34 -10.95 -2.26
CA SER A 382 -1.12 -11.23 -3.68
C SER A 382 0.23 -10.64 -4.13
N LEU A 383 1.26 -11.47 -4.10
CA LEU A 383 2.57 -11.20 -4.73
C LEU A 383 2.46 -10.68 -6.17
N GLY A 384 1.39 -11.02 -6.88
CA GLY A 384 1.13 -10.59 -8.25
C GLY A 384 0.89 -9.10 -8.39
N GLU A 385 0.20 -8.46 -7.43
CA GLU A 385 -0.04 -7.01 -7.46
C GLU A 385 1.23 -6.21 -7.14
N SER A 386 2.03 -6.67 -6.18
CA SER A 386 3.31 -6.04 -5.86
C SER A 386 4.30 -6.12 -7.03
N LEU A 387 4.38 -7.25 -7.71
CA LEU A 387 5.17 -7.42 -8.93
C LEU A 387 4.62 -6.60 -10.10
N GLY A 388 3.30 -6.51 -10.28
CA GLY A 388 2.66 -5.71 -11.31
C GLY A 388 2.95 -4.21 -11.17
N THR A 389 2.93 -3.69 -9.96
CA THR A 389 3.27 -2.29 -9.68
C THR A 389 4.76 -1.99 -9.88
N MET A 390 5.64 -2.94 -9.56
CA MET A 390 7.09 -2.82 -9.80
C MET A 390 7.49 -2.89 -11.27
N LEU A 391 6.69 -3.57 -12.10
CA LEU A 391 6.95 -3.71 -13.54
C LEU A 391 6.48 -2.49 -14.34
N GLN A 392 5.70 -1.59 -13.75
CA GLN A 392 5.23 -0.33 -14.36
C GLN A 392 6.13 0.88 -14.05
N LEU A 393 7.14 0.74 -13.19
CA LEU A 393 8.18 1.72 -12.89
C LEU A 393 9.39 1.54 -13.82
#